data_88901bbb0cfad8a37229c355090f0ce0
#
_entry.id   88901bbb0cfad8a37229c355090f0ce0
#
_cell.length_a   1.000
_cell.length_b   1.000
_cell.length_c   1.000
_cell.angle_alpha   90.00
_cell.angle_beta   90.00
_cell.angle_gamma   90.00
#
_symmetry.space_group_name_H-M   'P 1'
#
loop_
_entity.id
_entity.type
_entity.pdbx_description
1 polymer ?
#
loop_
_entity_poly.entity_id
_entity_poly.type
_entity_poly.pdbx_seq_one_letter_code
_entity_poly.pdbx_strand_id
1 'polypeptide(L)'
;MQKSSVDAIRNNFDQMVERFSNLETGQATAIDSPLCMEIVAKTASLLFPKAQNIMDLGCGGGNYAVKLTEYFPNANYTLVDVSSNMIKEAQKRVSVSTSGKVFTINKDYKTVDFEKQKYDIITAGTTLHHLRTNQEWELMFRKIYDSLTEGGLFLVNDIVIDEISEITELMLKGWESVLQKNVPTEVDTYLKKYETEDSPQTLNYQINLMKKIGFKQISVLHKHFNFATFVGVK
;
A
#
# COMPACT_ATOMS: atom_id res chain seq x y z
N MET A 1 11.81 21.56 -0.81
CA MET A 1 10.98 21.66 -2.06
C MET A 1 9.50 21.55 -1.64
N GLN A 2 8.58 22.28 -2.28
CA GLN A 2 7.15 22.18 -1.99
C GLN A 2 6.62 20.86 -2.57
N LYS A 3 5.90 20.08 -1.75
CA LYS A 3 5.33 18.79 -2.17
C LYS A 3 4.08 19.00 -3.04
N SER A 4 3.85 18.09 -3.98
CA SER A 4 2.68 18.08 -4.88
C SER A 4 1.36 18.01 -4.10
N SER A 5 0.32 18.65 -4.60
CA SER A 5 -1.03 18.54 -4.04
C SER A 5 -1.64 17.15 -4.31
N VAL A 6 -2.64 16.78 -3.52
CA VAL A 6 -3.41 15.54 -3.74
C VAL A 6 -4.04 15.51 -5.14
N ASP A 7 -4.52 16.67 -5.64
CA ASP A 7 -5.09 16.79 -6.98
C ASP A 7 -4.06 16.55 -8.08
N ALA A 8 -2.82 17.03 -7.91
CA ALA A 8 -1.74 16.76 -8.86
C ALA A 8 -1.39 15.26 -8.88
N ILE A 9 -1.28 14.64 -7.72
CA ILE A 9 -1.04 13.19 -7.57
C ILE A 9 -2.17 12.40 -8.24
N ARG A 10 -3.44 12.74 -7.95
CA ARG A 10 -4.61 12.11 -8.58
C ARG A 10 -4.55 12.18 -10.10
N ASN A 11 -4.28 13.36 -10.67
CA ASN A 11 -4.23 13.55 -12.12
C ASN A 11 -3.12 12.72 -12.77
N ASN A 12 -1.98 12.54 -12.11
CA ASN A 12 -0.92 11.66 -12.57
C ASN A 12 -1.38 10.20 -12.63
N PHE A 13 -2.04 9.70 -11.58
CA PHE A 13 -2.54 8.33 -11.54
C PHE A 13 -3.69 8.09 -12.54
N ASP A 14 -4.59 9.06 -12.75
CA ASP A 14 -5.68 8.96 -13.74
C ASP A 14 -5.18 8.69 -15.18
N GLN A 15 -3.94 9.07 -15.48
CA GLN A 15 -3.30 8.86 -16.81
C GLN A 15 -2.55 7.52 -16.91
N MET A 16 -2.31 6.82 -15.79
CA MET A 16 -1.44 5.64 -15.74
C MET A 16 -2.18 4.34 -15.40
N VAL A 17 -3.51 4.30 -15.58
CA VAL A 17 -4.35 3.17 -15.18
C VAL A 17 -3.89 1.86 -15.81
N GLU A 18 -3.71 1.84 -17.14
CA GLU A 18 -3.30 0.64 -17.87
C GLU A 18 -1.99 0.06 -17.32
N ARG A 19 -1.02 0.93 -17.06
CA ARG A 19 0.28 0.54 -16.51
C ARG A 19 0.15 -0.09 -15.13
N PHE A 20 -0.51 0.59 -14.18
CA PHE A 20 -0.58 0.13 -12.80
C PHE A 20 -1.60 -0.99 -12.56
N SER A 21 -2.41 -1.34 -13.56
CA SER A 21 -3.37 -2.44 -13.48
C SER A 21 -2.81 -3.79 -13.91
N ASN A 22 -1.56 -3.85 -14.35
CA ASN A 22 -0.92 -5.09 -14.74
C ASN A 22 -0.14 -5.69 -13.56
N LEU A 23 -0.39 -6.96 -13.21
CA LEU A 23 0.25 -7.63 -12.07
C LEU A 23 1.76 -7.87 -12.26
N GLU A 24 2.22 -8.03 -13.52
CA GLU A 24 3.62 -8.32 -13.82
C GLU A 24 4.43 -7.07 -14.13
N THR A 25 3.88 -6.18 -14.95
CA THR A 25 4.60 -5.00 -15.47
C THR A 25 4.21 -3.69 -14.80
N GLY A 26 3.01 -3.62 -14.22
CA GLY A 26 2.48 -2.40 -13.59
C GLY A 26 3.25 -1.96 -12.34
N GLN A 27 4.03 -2.87 -11.79
CA GLN A 27 4.84 -2.65 -10.59
C GLN A 27 6.35 -2.65 -10.89
N ALA A 28 6.75 -2.42 -12.14
CA ALA A 28 8.16 -2.47 -12.55
C ALA A 28 9.06 -1.43 -11.83
N THR A 29 8.46 -0.44 -11.20
CA THR A 29 9.15 0.61 -10.44
C THR A 29 9.24 0.32 -8.94
N ALA A 30 8.48 -0.64 -8.42
CA ALA A 30 8.55 -1.09 -7.04
C ALA A 30 9.39 -2.37 -6.94
N ILE A 31 10.38 -2.37 -6.06
CA ILE A 31 11.32 -3.49 -5.92
C ILE A 31 10.57 -4.72 -5.41
N ASP A 32 10.77 -5.86 -6.09
CA ASP A 32 10.20 -7.17 -5.73
C ASP A 32 8.67 -7.19 -5.58
N SER A 33 7.95 -6.26 -6.21
CA SER A 33 6.51 -6.10 -5.97
C SER A 33 5.67 -7.36 -6.22
N PRO A 34 5.89 -8.18 -7.28
CA PRO A 34 5.17 -9.44 -7.44
C PRO A 34 5.41 -10.41 -6.26
N LEU A 35 6.65 -10.50 -5.77
CA LEU A 35 6.99 -11.30 -4.59
C LEU A 35 6.32 -10.76 -3.33
N CYS A 36 6.33 -9.44 -3.14
CA CYS A 36 5.71 -8.80 -1.98
C CYS A 36 4.19 -9.01 -1.96
N MET A 37 3.51 -8.92 -3.11
CA MET A 37 2.08 -9.24 -3.21
C MET A 37 1.78 -10.68 -2.82
N GLU A 38 2.60 -11.62 -3.26
CA GLU A 38 2.48 -13.04 -2.90
C GLU A 38 2.72 -13.27 -1.39
N ILE A 39 3.77 -12.64 -0.82
CA ILE A 39 4.06 -12.71 0.61
C ILE A 39 2.90 -12.14 1.44
N VAL A 40 2.35 -10.99 1.05
CA VAL A 40 1.19 -10.37 1.70
C VAL A 40 -0.01 -11.32 1.68
N ALA A 41 -0.37 -11.88 0.53
CA ALA A 41 -1.53 -12.75 0.40
C ALA A 41 -1.36 -14.06 1.17
N LYS A 42 -0.19 -14.70 1.11
CA LYS A 42 0.12 -15.90 1.90
C LYS A 42 0.11 -15.64 3.40
N THR A 43 0.72 -14.53 3.83
CA THR A 43 0.71 -14.15 5.25
C THR A 43 -0.71 -13.91 5.74
N ALA A 44 -1.52 -13.21 4.96
CA ALA A 44 -2.93 -12.98 5.28
C ALA A 44 -3.70 -14.31 5.44
N SER A 45 -3.54 -15.23 4.50
CA SER A 45 -4.22 -16.53 4.54
C SER A 45 -3.75 -17.44 5.69
N LEU A 46 -2.48 -17.32 6.06
CA LEU A 46 -1.91 -18.07 7.19
C LEU A 46 -2.43 -17.55 8.54
N LEU A 47 -2.43 -16.24 8.73
CA LEU A 47 -2.74 -15.61 10.02
C LEU A 47 -4.24 -15.40 10.24
N PHE A 48 -5.02 -15.16 9.16
CA PHE A 48 -6.47 -14.96 9.25
C PHE A 48 -7.22 -15.69 8.12
N PRO A 49 -7.23 -17.03 8.11
CA PRO A 49 -7.72 -17.84 6.97
C PRO A 49 -9.22 -17.73 6.67
N LYS A 50 -10.00 -17.12 7.57
CA LYS A 50 -11.45 -16.96 7.43
C LYS A 50 -11.86 -15.50 7.22
N ALA A 51 -10.97 -14.67 6.68
CA ALA A 51 -11.27 -13.26 6.43
C ALA A 51 -12.47 -13.12 5.49
N GLN A 52 -13.40 -12.26 5.88
CA GLN A 52 -14.63 -11.97 5.12
C GLN A 52 -14.70 -10.52 4.64
N ASN A 53 -14.02 -9.60 5.30
CA ASN A 53 -14.04 -8.19 4.93
C ASN A 53 -12.60 -7.66 4.82
N ILE A 54 -12.21 -7.34 3.61
CA ILE A 54 -10.87 -6.89 3.26
C ILE A 54 -10.94 -5.47 2.72
N MET A 55 -10.05 -4.59 3.20
CA MET A 55 -9.89 -3.23 2.66
C MET A 55 -8.51 -3.09 2.00
N ASP A 56 -8.49 -2.43 0.84
CA ASP A 56 -7.24 -2.06 0.15
C ASP A 56 -7.16 -0.53 0.06
N LEU A 57 -6.21 0.05 0.79
CA LEU A 57 -5.99 1.49 0.89
C LEU A 57 -5.02 1.96 -0.19
N GLY A 58 -5.43 2.98 -0.96
CA GLY A 58 -4.67 3.41 -2.13
C GLY A 58 -4.57 2.27 -3.14
N CYS A 59 -5.71 1.63 -3.43
CA CYS A 59 -5.75 0.36 -4.15
C CYS A 59 -5.21 0.45 -5.58
N GLY A 60 -5.06 1.65 -6.16
CA GLY A 60 -4.70 1.83 -7.55
C GLY A 60 -5.61 0.99 -8.47
N GLY A 61 -5.03 0.28 -9.43
CA GLY A 61 -5.75 -0.65 -10.30
C GLY A 61 -6.14 -1.98 -9.63
N GLY A 62 -6.02 -2.11 -8.29
CA GLY A 62 -6.49 -3.25 -7.49
C GLY A 62 -5.56 -4.46 -7.46
N ASN A 63 -4.27 -4.30 -7.68
CA ASN A 63 -3.32 -5.43 -7.76
C ASN A 63 -3.27 -6.25 -6.47
N TYR A 64 -3.17 -5.61 -5.29
CA TYR A 64 -3.20 -6.31 -4.01
C TYR A 64 -4.54 -6.99 -3.76
N ALA A 65 -5.65 -6.29 -4.02
CA ALA A 65 -6.98 -6.87 -3.87
C ALA A 65 -7.20 -8.08 -4.80
N VAL A 66 -6.82 -7.99 -6.09
CA VAL A 66 -6.88 -9.12 -7.03
C VAL A 66 -6.04 -10.30 -6.53
N LYS A 67 -4.82 -10.04 -6.04
CA LYS A 67 -3.96 -11.10 -5.48
C LYS A 67 -4.59 -11.78 -4.26
N LEU A 68 -5.25 -11.00 -3.40
CA LEU A 68 -5.94 -11.53 -2.23
C LEU A 68 -7.17 -12.38 -2.61
N THR A 69 -7.83 -12.14 -3.75
CA THR A 69 -8.96 -12.99 -4.18
C THR A 69 -8.56 -14.43 -4.46
N GLU A 70 -7.29 -14.70 -4.79
CA GLU A 70 -6.78 -16.07 -4.95
C GLU A 70 -6.86 -16.89 -3.65
N TYR A 71 -6.79 -16.22 -2.50
CA TYR A 71 -6.85 -16.82 -1.17
C TYR A 71 -8.19 -16.62 -0.46
N PHE A 72 -8.90 -15.54 -0.82
CA PHE A 72 -10.18 -15.16 -0.21
C PHE A 72 -11.26 -14.90 -1.29
N PRO A 73 -11.62 -15.93 -2.09
CA PRO A 73 -12.50 -15.76 -3.24
C PRO A 73 -13.95 -15.38 -2.89
N ASN A 74 -14.33 -15.50 -1.62
CA ASN A 74 -15.69 -15.19 -1.16
C ASN A 74 -15.74 -13.96 -0.24
N ALA A 75 -14.62 -13.29 -0.01
CA ALA A 75 -14.58 -12.11 0.86
C ALA A 75 -15.18 -10.87 0.16
N ASN A 76 -15.69 -9.96 0.97
CA ASN A 76 -16.08 -8.63 0.54
C ASN A 76 -14.84 -7.74 0.48
N TYR A 77 -14.74 -6.93 -0.56
CA TYR A 77 -13.60 -6.00 -0.75
C TYR A 77 -14.08 -4.56 -0.70
N THR A 78 -13.37 -3.73 0.06
CA THR A 78 -13.55 -2.26 0.06
C THR A 78 -12.29 -1.64 -0.53
N LEU A 79 -12.42 -1.02 -1.68
CA LEU A 79 -11.33 -0.41 -2.45
C LEU A 79 -11.36 1.10 -2.24
N VAL A 80 -10.26 1.67 -1.79
CA VAL A 80 -10.16 3.11 -1.51
C VAL A 80 -9.06 3.71 -2.37
N ASP A 81 -9.39 4.68 -3.21
CA ASP A 81 -8.41 5.41 -4.01
C ASP A 81 -8.89 6.82 -4.35
N VAL A 82 -7.96 7.76 -4.52
CA VAL A 82 -8.25 9.15 -4.90
C VAL A 82 -8.54 9.27 -6.40
N SER A 83 -7.95 8.39 -7.22
CA SER A 83 -8.12 8.37 -8.68
C SER A 83 -9.41 7.65 -9.07
N SER A 84 -10.28 8.37 -9.79
CA SER A 84 -11.55 7.80 -10.26
C SER A 84 -11.36 6.73 -11.33
N ASN A 85 -10.31 6.84 -12.14
CA ASN A 85 -10.02 5.89 -13.19
C ASN A 85 -9.40 4.61 -12.63
N MET A 86 -8.50 4.73 -11.66
CA MET A 86 -7.92 3.59 -10.94
C MET A 86 -8.99 2.78 -10.24
N ILE A 87 -9.86 3.42 -9.46
CA ILE A 87 -10.88 2.72 -8.67
C ILE A 87 -11.93 2.00 -9.55
N LYS A 88 -12.26 2.55 -10.71
CA LYS A 88 -13.15 1.89 -11.69
C LYS A 88 -12.50 0.61 -12.23
N GLU A 89 -11.23 0.66 -12.59
CA GLU A 89 -10.50 -0.51 -13.08
C GLU A 89 -10.31 -1.54 -11.96
N ALA A 90 -9.97 -1.11 -10.75
CA ALA A 90 -9.88 -1.99 -9.59
C ALA A 90 -11.22 -2.70 -9.33
N GLN A 91 -12.33 -1.97 -9.32
CA GLN A 91 -13.68 -2.54 -9.15
C GLN A 91 -13.98 -3.61 -10.19
N LYS A 92 -13.74 -3.32 -11.47
CA LYS A 92 -13.94 -4.26 -12.57
C LYS A 92 -13.13 -5.54 -12.36
N ARG A 93 -11.84 -5.42 -12.08
CA ARG A 93 -10.92 -6.56 -11.93
C ARG A 93 -11.24 -7.41 -10.70
N VAL A 94 -11.49 -6.78 -9.55
CA VAL A 94 -11.82 -7.49 -8.32
C VAL A 94 -13.19 -8.16 -8.40
N SER A 95 -14.19 -7.49 -9.02
CA SER A 95 -15.55 -8.05 -9.13
C SER A 95 -15.64 -9.32 -9.98
N VAL A 96 -14.72 -9.55 -10.90
CA VAL A 96 -14.68 -10.81 -11.66
C VAL A 96 -13.87 -11.90 -10.95
N SER A 97 -13.15 -11.55 -9.90
CA SER A 97 -12.24 -12.45 -9.17
C SER A 97 -12.79 -12.91 -7.81
N THR A 98 -13.82 -12.25 -7.27
CA THR A 98 -14.50 -12.64 -6.01
C THR A 98 -15.99 -12.89 -6.23
N SER A 99 -16.57 -13.81 -5.45
CA SER A 99 -18.02 -13.97 -5.33
C SER A 99 -18.62 -13.07 -4.24
N GLY A 100 -17.79 -12.39 -3.44
CA GLY A 100 -18.19 -11.42 -2.44
C GLY A 100 -18.60 -10.07 -3.06
N LYS A 101 -18.98 -9.12 -2.22
CA LYS A 101 -19.33 -7.76 -2.65
C LYS A 101 -18.07 -6.91 -2.79
N VAL A 102 -18.07 -6.02 -3.80
CA VAL A 102 -17.00 -5.04 -4.00
C VAL A 102 -17.57 -3.64 -3.81
N PHE A 103 -17.04 -2.94 -2.80
CA PHE A 103 -17.38 -1.56 -2.47
C PHE A 103 -16.23 -0.65 -2.88
N THR A 104 -16.55 0.54 -3.36
CA THR A 104 -15.55 1.54 -3.76
C THR A 104 -15.75 2.85 -3.03
N ILE A 105 -14.65 3.48 -2.62
CA ILE A 105 -14.61 4.79 -1.99
C ILE A 105 -13.60 5.65 -2.77
N ASN A 106 -14.12 6.49 -3.68
CA ASN A 106 -13.27 7.39 -4.46
C ASN A 106 -13.01 8.69 -3.68
N LYS A 107 -12.09 8.63 -2.74
CA LYS A 107 -11.66 9.75 -1.88
C LYS A 107 -10.21 9.57 -1.41
N ASP A 108 -9.60 10.66 -1.00
CA ASP A 108 -8.37 10.59 -0.21
C ASP A 108 -8.65 9.85 1.12
N TYR A 109 -7.99 8.71 1.34
CA TYR A 109 -8.18 7.85 2.52
C TYR A 109 -7.97 8.60 3.84
N LYS A 110 -7.23 9.71 3.83
CA LYS A 110 -7.07 10.58 5.01
C LYS A 110 -8.39 11.18 5.46
N THR A 111 -9.29 11.44 4.52
CA THR A 111 -10.59 12.10 4.76
C THR A 111 -11.76 11.13 4.94
N VAL A 112 -11.54 9.83 4.74
CA VAL A 112 -12.58 8.81 4.87
C VAL A 112 -12.74 8.40 6.32
N ASP A 113 -13.99 8.36 6.81
CA ASP A 113 -14.30 7.73 8.09
C ASP A 113 -14.54 6.23 7.85
N PHE A 114 -13.68 5.40 8.44
CA PHE A 114 -13.82 3.95 8.37
C PHE A 114 -14.71 3.44 9.49
N GLU A 115 -15.52 2.43 9.17
CA GLU A 115 -16.31 1.73 10.18
C GLU A 115 -15.36 1.00 11.16
N LYS A 116 -15.65 1.14 12.46
CA LYS A 116 -14.86 0.48 13.51
C LYS A 116 -15.11 -1.03 13.52
N GLN A 117 -14.07 -1.82 13.81
CA GLN A 117 -14.13 -3.27 13.96
C GLN A 117 -14.86 -3.98 12.81
N LYS A 118 -14.60 -3.56 11.58
CA LYS A 118 -15.26 -4.08 10.38
C LYS A 118 -14.36 -4.98 9.55
N TYR A 119 -13.07 -4.67 9.46
CA TYR A 119 -12.18 -5.31 8.51
C TYR A 119 -11.31 -6.34 9.20
N ASP A 120 -11.21 -7.52 8.59
CA ASP A 120 -10.34 -8.60 9.04
C ASP A 120 -8.91 -8.39 8.53
N ILE A 121 -8.80 -7.82 7.33
CA ILE A 121 -7.53 -7.48 6.68
C ILE A 121 -7.62 -6.09 6.10
N ILE A 122 -6.59 -5.28 6.35
CA ILE A 122 -6.37 -4.01 5.65
C ILE A 122 -4.99 -4.07 5.00
N THR A 123 -4.93 -3.81 3.69
CA THR A 123 -3.68 -3.68 2.94
C THR A 123 -3.39 -2.24 2.59
N ALA A 124 -2.12 -1.89 2.51
CA ALA A 124 -1.62 -0.63 1.98
C ALA A 124 -0.36 -0.90 1.15
N GLY A 125 -0.53 -0.92 -0.18
CA GLY A 125 0.55 -1.18 -1.12
C GLY A 125 1.03 0.09 -1.81
N THR A 126 2.26 0.55 -1.53
CA THR A 126 2.89 1.73 -2.13
C THR A 126 1.99 2.98 -2.11
N THR A 127 1.51 3.35 -0.92
CA THR A 127 0.58 4.47 -0.76
C THR A 127 0.80 5.32 0.50
N LEU A 128 1.30 4.74 1.61
CA LEU A 128 1.43 5.47 2.88
C LEU A 128 2.53 6.54 2.84
N HIS A 129 3.52 6.40 1.97
CA HIS A 129 4.56 7.40 1.74
C HIS A 129 4.01 8.77 1.27
N HIS A 130 2.73 8.85 0.90
CA HIS A 130 2.05 10.11 0.62
C HIS A 130 1.53 10.83 1.88
N LEU A 131 1.62 10.24 3.07
CA LEU A 131 1.40 10.92 4.35
C LEU A 131 2.55 11.90 4.60
N ARG A 132 2.24 13.14 4.97
CA ARG A 132 3.20 14.26 4.98
C ARG A 132 3.82 14.54 6.34
N THR A 133 3.08 14.31 7.41
CA THR A 133 3.47 14.69 8.76
C THR A 133 3.34 13.51 9.72
N ASN A 134 4.10 13.53 10.82
CA ASN A 134 3.98 12.52 11.87
C ASN A 134 2.55 12.43 12.41
N GLN A 135 1.83 13.55 12.44
CA GLN A 135 0.43 13.56 12.86
C GLN A 135 -0.47 12.81 11.88
N GLU A 136 -0.28 12.98 10.56
CA GLU A 136 -1.04 12.21 9.56
C GLU A 136 -0.75 10.71 9.68
N TRP A 137 0.53 10.33 9.89
CA TRP A 137 0.92 8.94 10.14
C TRP A 137 0.23 8.36 11.39
N GLU A 138 0.28 9.08 12.52
CA GLU A 138 -0.35 8.62 13.77
C GLU A 138 -1.87 8.49 13.63
N LEU A 139 -2.53 9.49 13.06
CA LEU A 139 -3.98 9.46 12.83
C LEU A 139 -4.39 8.33 11.89
N MET A 140 -3.63 8.10 10.81
CA MET A 140 -3.95 7.05 9.84
C MET A 140 -3.78 5.66 10.43
N PHE A 141 -2.67 5.39 11.12
CA PHE A 141 -2.42 4.10 11.76
C PHE A 141 -3.45 3.80 12.87
N ARG A 142 -3.87 4.82 13.64
CA ARG A 142 -4.93 4.68 14.64
C ARG A 142 -6.27 4.37 13.98
N LYS A 143 -6.63 5.10 12.91
CA LYS A 143 -7.84 4.85 12.13
C LYS A 143 -7.89 3.41 11.59
N ILE A 144 -6.77 2.92 11.05
CA ILE A 144 -6.63 1.53 10.58
C ILE A 144 -6.84 0.56 11.74
N TYR A 145 -6.15 0.76 12.87
CA TYR A 145 -6.27 -0.09 14.06
C TYR A 145 -7.71 -0.16 14.56
N ASP A 146 -8.40 0.98 14.69
CA ASP A 146 -9.78 1.04 15.16
C ASP A 146 -10.74 0.32 14.20
N SER A 147 -10.43 0.28 12.92
CA SER A 147 -11.25 -0.34 11.87
C SER A 147 -11.06 -1.85 11.76
N LEU A 148 -9.94 -2.38 12.26
CA LEU A 148 -9.68 -3.82 12.29
C LEU A 148 -10.52 -4.52 13.37
N THR A 149 -10.97 -5.73 13.06
CA THR A 149 -11.52 -6.68 14.03
C THR A 149 -10.41 -7.17 14.99
N GLU A 150 -10.79 -7.79 16.12
CA GLU A 150 -9.79 -8.41 17.01
C GLU A 150 -9.04 -9.53 16.27
N GLY A 151 -7.71 -9.51 16.38
CA GLY A 151 -6.82 -10.38 15.61
C GLY A 151 -6.67 -9.99 14.14
N GLY A 152 -7.32 -8.92 13.71
CA GLY A 152 -7.25 -8.42 12.33
C GLY A 152 -5.85 -7.95 11.92
N LEU A 153 -5.57 -7.97 10.62
CA LEU A 153 -4.24 -7.77 10.06
C LEU A 153 -4.12 -6.43 9.33
N PHE A 154 -3.05 -5.70 9.62
CA PHE A 154 -2.59 -4.61 8.78
C PHE A 154 -1.32 -5.01 8.04
N LEU A 155 -1.40 -5.15 6.71
CA LEU A 155 -0.30 -5.56 5.85
C LEU A 155 0.14 -4.37 4.98
N VAL A 156 1.41 -4.06 5.06
CA VAL A 156 2.02 -2.94 4.35
C VAL A 156 3.11 -3.44 3.43
N ASN A 157 3.17 -2.89 2.21
CA ASN A 157 4.35 -2.92 1.36
C ASN A 157 4.60 -1.50 0.87
N ASP A 158 5.67 -0.84 1.33
CA ASP A 158 5.84 0.57 1.03
C ASP A 158 7.30 1.01 0.98
N ILE A 159 7.50 2.22 0.48
CA ILE A 159 8.80 2.91 0.49
C ILE A 159 9.14 3.29 1.92
N VAL A 160 10.38 3.02 2.32
CA VAL A 160 10.94 3.39 3.63
C VAL A 160 12.29 4.08 3.46
N ILE A 161 12.64 4.90 4.43
CA ILE A 161 13.97 5.48 4.58
C ILE A 161 14.70 4.85 5.77
N ASP A 162 15.98 5.14 5.92
CA ASP A 162 16.77 4.77 7.10
C ASP A 162 16.94 5.97 8.04
N GLU A 163 17.27 5.70 9.30
CA GLU A 163 17.60 6.73 10.30
C GLU A 163 18.97 7.37 9.99
N ILE A 164 19.83 6.63 9.31
CA ILE A 164 21.14 7.08 8.85
C ILE A 164 21.00 7.56 7.39
N SER A 165 21.26 8.84 7.16
CA SER A 165 21.07 9.48 5.84
C SER A 165 21.88 8.79 4.73
N GLU A 166 23.11 8.39 5.03
CA GLU A 166 24.00 7.71 4.08
C GLU A 166 23.48 6.33 3.67
N ILE A 167 22.76 5.64 4.58
CA ILE A 167 22.09 4.38 4.26
C ILE A 167 20.87 4.65 3.38
N THR A 168 20.10 5.72 3.65
CA THR A 168 19.00 6.13 2.77
C THR A 168 19.49 6.42 1.36
N GLU A 169 20.60 7.16 1.20
CA GLU A 169 21.22 7.42 -0.10
C GLU A 169 21.65 6.13 -0.81
N LEU A 170 22.26 5.19 -0.07
CA LEU A 170 22.64 3.87 -0.61
C LEU A 170 21.41 3.11 -1.12
N MET A 171 20.33 3.11 -0.33
CA MET A 171 19.05 2.44 -0.70
C MET A 171 18.44 3.08 -1.96
N LEU A 172 18.45 4.41 -2.07
CA LEU A 172 17.96 5.13 -3.25
C LEU A 172 18.78 4.82 -4.50
N LYS A 173 20.10 4.74 -4.41
CA LYS A 173 20.98 4.30 -5.51
C LYS A 173 20.68 2.85 -5.94
N GLY A 174 20.37 1.98 -4.98
CA GLY A 174 19.92 0.62 -5.28
C GLY A 174 18.60 0.62 -6.06
N TRP A 175 17.64 1.43 -5.66
CA TRP A 175 16.37 1.59 -6.40
C TRP A 175 16.57 2.21 -7.78
N GLU A 176 17.40 3.25 -7.90
CA GLU A 176 17.78 3.84 -9.20
C GLU A 176 18.32 2.78 -10.17
N SER A 177 19.16 1.87 -9.68
CA SER A 177 19.69 0.76 -10.49
C SER A 177 18.57 -0.19 -10.99
N VAL A 178 17.54 -0.41 -10.17
CA VAL A 178 16.35 -1.20 -10.57
C VAL A 178 15.52 -0.43 -11.60
N LEU A 179 15.30 0.87 -11.41
CA LEU A 179 14.62 1.72 -12.40
C LEU A 179 15.37 1.74 -13.73
N GLN A 180 16.70 1.88 -13.70
CA GLN A 180 17.54 1.86 -14.90
C GLN A 180 17.40 0.55 -15.70
N LYS A 181 17.21 -0.57 -15.01
CA LYS A 181 17.00 -1.88 -15.65
C LYS A 181 15.58 -2.02 -16.24
N ASN A 182 14.56 -1.59 -15.49
CA ASN A 182 13.17 -1.89 -15.80
C ASN A 182 12.46 -0.80 -16.62
N VAL A 183 12.83 0.47 -16.42
CA VAL A 183 12.21 1.66 -17.04
C VAL A 183 13.25 2.73 -17.38
N PRO A 184 14.29 2.41 -18.17
CA PRO A 184 15.46 3.27 -18.36
C PRO A 184 15.16 4.69 -18.88
N THR A 185 14.09 4.87 -19.62
CA THR A 185 13.68 6.18 -20.16
C THR A 185 12.90 7.04 -19.16
N GLU A 186 12.55 6.51 -17.99
CA GLU A 186 11.70 7.18 -17.02
C GLU A 186 12.37 7.37 -15.64
N VAL A 187 13.65 7.01 -15.48
CA VAL A 187 14.39 7.05 -14.21
C VAL A 187 14.27 8.42 -13.54
N ASP A 188 14.65 9.49 -14.25
CA ASP A 188 14.59 10.85 -13.72
C ASP A 188 13.17 11.27 -13.32
N THR A 189 12.16 10.78 -14.04
CA THR A 189 10.76 11.04 -13.73
C THR A 189 10.37 10.43 -12.38
N TYR A 190 10.79 9.17 -12.11
CA TYR A 190 10.48 8.51 -10.83
C TYR A 190 11.27 9.10 -9.66
N LEU A 191 12.55 9.41 -9.84
CA LEU A 191 13.34 10.08 -8.82
C LEU A 191 12.76 11.45 -8.48
N LYS A 192 12.34 12.23 -9.48
CA LYS A 192 11.68 13.51 -9.27
C LYS A 192 10.32 13.36 -8.56
N LYS A 193 9.53 12.34 -8.90
CA LYS A 193 8.27 12.04 -8.18
C LYS A 193 8.53 11.72 -6.71
N TYR A 194 9.50 10.87 -6.41
CA TYR A 194 9.92 10.60 -5.05
C TYR A 194 10.23 11.89 -4.28
N GLU A 195 11.01 12.80 -4.85
CA GLU A 195 11.34 14.08 -4.21
C GLU A 195 10.11 14.98 -4.00
N THR A 196 9.18 15.00 -4.94
CA THR A 196 8.05 15.95 -4.95
C THR A 196 6.76 15.39 -4.38
N GLU A 197 6.55 14.08 -4.42
CA GLU A 197 5.29 13.44 -4.04
C GLU A 197 5.40 12.64 -2.74
N ASP A 198 6.59 12.09 -2.39
CA ASP A 198 6.73 11.15 -1.29
C ASP A 198 7.33 11.77 -0.03
N SER A 199 6.91 11.26 1.11
CA SER A 199 7.41 11.62 2.44
C SER A 199 7.47 10.36 3.31
N PRO A 200 8.27 9.36 2.90
CA PRO A 200 8.33 8.09 3.61
C PRO A 200 8.92 8.26 5.00
N GLN A 201 8.50 7.39 5.92
CA GLN A 201 9.05 7.25 7.26
C GLN A 201 10.00 6.05 7.33
N THR A 202 10.85 6.02 8.35
CA THR A 202 11.70 4.85 8.59
C THR A 202 10.85 3.63 8.95
N LEU A 203 11.34 2.43 8.62
CA LEU A 203 10.66 1.18 9.02
C LEU A 203 10.51 1.11 10.54
N ASN A 204 11.55 1.51 11.29
CA ASN A 204 11.53 1.53 12.75
C ASN A 204 10.45 2.47 13.30
N TYR A 205 10.30 3.66 12.70
CA TYR A 205 9.22 4.59 13.08
C TYR A 205 7.85 3.93 12.91
N GLN A 206 7.58 3.32 11.77
CA GLN A 206 6.29 2.68 11.48
C GLN A 206 6.01 1.52 12.43
N ILE A 207 7.00 0.65 12.70
CA ILE A 207 6.88 -0.45 13.67
C ILE A 207 6.64 0.07 15.07
N ASN A 208 7.38 1.09 15.52
CA ASN A 208 7.20 1.68 16.84
C ASN A 208 5.84 2.37 16.98
N LEU A 209 5.35 2.99 15.91
CA LEU A 209 4.00 3.57 15.87
C LEU A 209 2.93 2.49 16.01
N MET A 210 3.04 1.36 15.30
CA MET A 210 2.14 0.22 15.49
C MET A 210 2.13 -0.27 16.93
N LYS A 211 3.30 -0.46 17.56
CA LYS A 211 3.41 -0.86 18.98
C LYS A 211 2.73 0.15 19.90
N LYS A 212 3.00 1.45 19.70
CA LYS A 212 2.40 2.55 20.49
C LYS A 212 0.87 2.55 20.41
N ILE A 213 0.31 2.22 19.25
CA ILE A 213 -1.14 2.19 19.00
C ILE A 213 -1.80 0.95 19.62
N GLY A 214 -1.10 -0.17 19.71
CA GLY A 214 -1.62 -1.38 20.36
C GLY A 214 -1.58 -2.67 19.54
N PHE A 215 -0.92 -2.67 18.35
CA PHE A 215 -0.69 -3.93 17.63
C PHE A 215 0.16 -4.88 18.47
N LYS A 216 -0.34 -6.11 18.66
CA LYS A 216 0.22 -7.10 19.59
C LYS A 216 1.45 -7.82 19.03
N GLN A 217 1.41 -8.12 17.75
CA GLN A 217 2.49 -8.82 17.04
C GLN A 217 2.81 -8.08 15.76
N ILE A 218 4.08 -7.86 15.50
CA ILE A 218 4.54 -7.17 14.29
C ILE A 218 5.72 -7.95 13.73
N SER A 219 5.70 -8.22 12.43
CA SER A 219 6.77 -8.93 11.74
C SER A 219 7.14 -8.24 10.43
N VAL A 220 8.43 -8.11 10.18
CA VAL A 220 8.96 -7.73 8.87
C VAL A 220 9.03 -8.99 8.02
N LEU A 221 8.37 -8.96 6.87
CA LEU A 221 8.22 -10.10 5.98
C LEU A 221 9.27 -10.07 4.85
N HIS A 222 9.59 -8.85 4.38
CA HIS A 222 10.57 -8.62 3.33
C HIS A 222 11.14 -7.21 3.44
N LYS A 223 12.41 -7.03 3.12
CA LYS A 223 13.03 -5.71 2.93
C LYS A 223 14.12 -5.80 1.87
N HIS A 224 14.02 -4.93 0.85
CA HIS A 224 15.03 -4.80 -0.18
C HIS A 224 15.21 -3.32 -0.52
N PHE A 225 16.42 -2.80 -0.28
CA PHE A 225 16.72 -1.36 -0.36
C PHE A 225 15.69 -0.52 0.39
N ASN A 226 15.03 0.40 -0.30
CA ASN A 226 14.03 1.33 0.23
C ASN A 226 12.57 0.79 0.17
N PHE A 227 12.36 -0.50 -0.06
CA PHE A 227 11.04 -1.13 0.02
C PHE A 227 10.98 -2.12 1.18
N ALA A 228 9.90 -2.07 1.96
CA ALA A 228 9.68 -2.99 3.06
C ALA A 228 8.24 -3.51 3.07
N THR A 229 8.11 -4.82 3.36
CA THR A 229 6.82 -5.48 3.57
C THR A 229 6.76 -5.95 5.01
N PHE A 230 5.68 -5.61 5.72
CA PHE A 230 5.52 -5.98 7.12
C PHE A 230 4.04 -6.13 7.49
N VAL A 231 3.77 -6.80 8.60
CA VAL A 231 2.43 -7.05 9.11
C VAL A 231 2.33 -6.68 10.58
N GLY A 232 1.19 -6.11 10.99
CA GLY A 232 0.78 -5.95 12.37
C GLY A 232 -0.53 -6.66 12.63
N VAL A 233 -0.62 -7.36 13.79
CA VAL A 233 -1.81 -8.05 14.29
C VAL A 233 -2.42 -7.23 15.42
N LYS A 234 -3.71 -6.91 15.34
CA LYS A 234 -4.47 -6.19 16.37
C LYS A 234 -4.70 -6.99 17.63
#